data_88cc3747383f70643916744343a0272d
#
_entry.id   88cc3747383f70643916744343a0272d
#
_cell.length_a   1.000
_cell.length_b   1.000
_cell.length_c   1.000
_cell.angle_alpha   90.00
_cell.angle_beta   90.00
_cell.angle_gamma   90.00
#
_symmetry.space_group_name_H-M   'P 1'
#
loop_
_entity.id
_entity.type
_entity.pdbx_description
1 polymer ?
#
loop_
_entity_poly.entity_id
_entity_poly.type
_entity_poly.pdbx_seq_one_letter_code
_entity_poly.pdbx_strand_id
1 'polypeptide(L)'
;MPNKGLGFALFNTIKVHSRHRRQKTAKGGTQPYEFKVVIDLCCSYYKTCNLTGNFHNSMPHEINVVLVEPEIPMNTGTIGRLCLATGSTLHLIEPLGFEISNSRLKRAGLDYWKYVDVKIYSGLEIFLQSIPPSAQKVFFSTKGEKDFFQHVFQPGAYLFFGSETRGLPTDLIQLNKEQTYRIPQYDERVRSINIANAVSVATYEAIRQLGV
;
A
#
# COMPACT_ATOMS: atom_id res chain seq x y z
N MET A 1 11.14 -48.21 -15.49
CA MET A 1 10.48 -47.21 -16.33
C MET A 1 10.57 -45.89 -15.60
N PRO A 2 11.29 -44.89 -16.09
CA PRO A 2 11.52 -43.63 -15.38
C PRO A 2 10.45 -42.60 -15.69
N ASN A 3 10.01 -41.94 -14.66
CA ASN A 3 9.03 -40.83 -14.69
C ASN A 3 9.74 -39.54 -15.06
N LYS A 4 9.28 -38.89 -16.14
CA LYS A 4 9.83 -37.63 -16.64
C LYS A 4 9.23 -36.46 -15.89
N GLY A 5 10.05 -35.76 -15.11
CA GLY A 5 9.73 -34.44 -14.57
C GLY A 5 9.82 -33.38 -15.66
N LEU A 6 8.75 -32.60 -15.83
CA LEU A 6 8.77 -31.37 -16.60
C LEU A 6 9.04 -30.20 -15.64
N GLY A 7 10.27 -29.70 -15.67
CA GLY A 7 10.59 -28.40 -15.12
C GLY A 7 10.35 -27.32 -16.18
N PHE A 8 9.43 -26.41 -15.94
CA PHE A 8 9.33 -25.16 -16.70
C PHE A 8 9.91 -24.02 -15.86
N ALA A 9 11.16 -23.68 -16.17
CA ALA A 9 11.75 -22.42 -15.78
C ALA A 9 11.38 -21.37 -16.82
N LEU A 10 10.45 -20.48 -16.50
CA LEU A 10 10.18 -19.29 -17.29
C LEU A 10 11.08 -18.15 -16.79
N PHE A 11 12.23 -17.99 -17.44
CA PHE A 11 13.03 -16.78 -17.34
C PHE A 11 12.40 -15.69 -18.21
N ASN A 12 11.68 -14.76 -17.59
CA ASN A 12 11.25 -13.55 -18.29
C ASN A 12 12.41 -12.54 -18.33
N THR A 13 12.97 -12.40 -19.52
CA THR A 13 14.01 -11.39 -19.81
C THR A 13 13.38 -10.00 -19.82
N ILE A 14 13.77 -9.16 -18.88
CA ILE A 14 13.38 -7.75 -18.85
C ILE A 14 14.17 -7.02 -19.92
N LYS A 15 13.52 -6.64 -21.03
CA LYS A 15 14.08 -5.74 -22.04
C LYS A 15 13.84 -4.29 -21.61
N VAL A 16 14.89 -3.63 -21.16
CA VAL A 16 14.87 -2.18 -20.91
C VAL A 16 15.09 -1.48 -22.25
N HIS A 17 14.06 -0.83 -22.80
CA HIS A 17 14.19 0.04 -23.94
C HIS A 17 14.32 1.50 -23.49
N SER A 18 15.52 2.05 -23.55
CA SER A 18 15.73 3.50 -23.40
C SER A 18 15.49 4.18 -24.74
N ARG A 19 14.40 4.91 -24.92
CA ARG A 19 14.23 5.82 -26.05
C ARG A 19 14.80 7.18 -25.68
N HIS A 20 15.95 7.52 -26.22
CA HIS A 20 16.51 8.87 -26.20
C HIS A 20 15.76 9.72 -27.22
N ARG A 21 14.92 10.65 -26.76
CA ARG A 21 14.39 11.72 -27.60
C ARG A 21 15.12 13.01 -27.24
N ARG A 22 16.11 13.41 -28.07
CA ARG A 22 16.72 14.73 -27.98
C ARG A 22 15.72 15.76 -28.48
N GLN A 23 15.20 16.60 -27.60
CA GLN A 23 14.58 17.87 -27.99
C GLN A 23 15.64 18.98 -27.87
N LYS A 24 15.94 19.61 -29.01
CA LYS A 24 16.72 20.86 -29.03
C LYS A 24 15.82 22.00 -28.63
N THR A 25 16.07 22.60 -27.47
CA THR A 25 15.49 23.93 -27.12
C THR A 25 16.57 25.00 -27.34
N ALA A 26 16.25 25.96 -28.18
CA ALA A 26 17.04 27.18 -28.32
C ALA A 26 16.68 28.09 -27.14
N LYS A 27 17.54 28.19 -26.16
CA LYS A 27 17.84 29.24 -25.19
C LYS A 27 18.31 28.60 -23.88
N GLY A 28 19.53 28.97 -23.48
CA GLY A 28 20.20 28.38 -22.33
C GLY A 28 19.50 28.66 -21.00
N GLY A 29 18.94 27.62 -20.41
CA GLY A 29 18.45 27.58 -19.05
C GLY A 29 18.54 26.12 -18.61
N THR A 30 19.30 25.87 -17.55
CA THR A 30 19.35 24.57 -16.89
C THR A 30 18.03 24.31 -16.18
N GLN A 31 17.21 23.43 -16.72
CA GLN A 31 16.04 22.93 -16.01
C GLN A 31 16.41 21.70 -15.17
N PRO A 32 15.83 21.55 -13.94
CA PRO A 32 16.09 20.38 -13.12
C PRO A 32 15.51 19.13 -13.80
N TYR A 33 16.29 18.05 -13.77
CA TYR A 33 15.90 16.76 -14.37
C TYR A 33 14.78 16.13 -13.53
N GLU A 34 13.57 16.09 -14.06
CA GLU A 34 12.54 15.19 -13.55
C GLU A 34 12.83 13.76 -14.05
N PHE A 35 13.27 12.89 -13.16
CA PHE A 35 13.30 11.46 -13.43
C PHE A 35 11.87 10.91 -13.34
N LYS A 36 11.19 10.84 -14.46
CA LYS A 36 9.95 10.07 -14.58
C LYS A 36 10.31 8.61 -14.82
N VAL A 37 10.41 7.82 -13.74
CA VAL A 37 10.44 6.35 -13.86
C VAL A 37 9.02 5.91 -14.19
N VAL A 38 8.73 5.72 -15.46
CA VAL A 38 7.51 5.07 -15.92
C VAL A 38 7.76 3.57 -15.83
N ILE A 39 7.26 2.94 -14.78
CA ILE A 39 7.17 1.48 -14.73
C ILE A 39 5.90 1.12 -15.52
N ASP A 40 6.06 0.80 -16.81
CA ASP A 40 5.00 0.14 -17.57
C ASP A 40 4.85 -1.30 -17.06
N LEU A 41 4.09 -1.45 -15.99
CA LEU A 41 3.58 -2.75 -15.57
C LEU A 41 2.56 -3.19 -16.60
N CYS A 42 2.96 -4.16 -17.40
CA CYS A 42 2.16 -4.79 -18.45
C CYS A 42 0.83 -5.31 -17.88
N CYS A 43 -0.25 -4.63 -18.22
CA CYS A 43 -1.62 -4.90 -17.78
C CYS A 43 -2.19 -6.14 -18.52
N SER A 44 -1.50 -7.30 -18.45
CA SER A 44 -1.89 -8.52 -19.19
C SER A 44 -2.75 -9.50 -18.36
N TYR A 45 -3.03 -9.24 -17.10
CA TYR A 45 -3.74 -10.19 -16.21
C TYR A 45 -5.22 -9.89 -15.97
N TYR A 46 -5.79 -8.80 -16.51
CA TYR A 46 -7.17 -8.42 -16.22
C TYR A 46 -8.07 -8.48 -17.46
N LYS A 47 -8.29 -9.68 -18.01
CA LYS A 47 -9.37 -9.92 -18.96
C LYS A 47 -10.08 -11.24 -18.68
N THR A 48 -10.91 -11.27 -17.64
CA THR A 48 -12.13 -12.06 -17.69
C THR A 48 -13.28 -11.10 -17.93
N CYS A 49 -13.60 -10.86 -19.18
CA CYS A 49 -14.70 -10.03 -19.62
C CYS A 49 -16.01 -10.80 -19.43
N ASN A 50 -16.78 -10.50 -18.42
CA ASN A 50 -18.19 -10.88 -18.38
C ASN A 50 -19.00 -9.80 -19.09
N LEU A 51 -19.73 -10.19 -20.13
CA LEU A 51 -20.49 -9.35 -21.06
C LEU A 51 -21.78 -8.70 -20.48
N THR A 52 -21.81 -8.40 -19.19
CA THR A 52 -22.93 -7.67 -18.56
C THR A 52 -22.38 -6.46 -17.81
N GLY A 53 -22.52 -5.32 -18.40
CA GLY A 53 -22.01 -3.98 -18.10
C GLY A 53 -22.12 -3.38 -16.69
N ASN A 54 -21.84 -4.12 -15.63
CA ASN A 54 -21.66 -3.59 -14.28
C ASN A 54 -20.25 -3.95 -13.78
N PHE A 55 -19.33 -2.99 -13.88
CA PHE A 55 -18.00 -3.07 -13.30
C PHE A 55 -18.08 -2.91 -11.77
N HIS A 56 -18.46 -3.94 -11.05
CA HIS A 56 -18.03 -4.14 -9.69
C HIS A 56 -16.77 -5.01 -9.74
N ASN A 57 -15.62 -4.33 -9.99
CA ASN A 57 -14.32 -4.95 -9.80
C ASN A 57 -14.06 -5.05 -8.29
N SER A 58 -14.59 -6.08 -7.63
CA SER A 58 -14.00 -6.52 -6.38
C SER A 58 -12.63 -7.10 -6.73
N MET A 59 -11.57 -6.42 -6.32
CA MET A 59 -10.21 -6.95 -6.46
C MET A 59 -10.14 -8.24 -5.64
N PRO A 60 -9.55 -9.33 -6.16
CA PRO A 60 -9.62 -10.63 -5.50
C PRO A 60 -8.92 -10.68 -4.14
N HIS A 61 -8.14 -9.66 -3.76
CA HIS A 61 -7.45 -9.61 -2.47
C HIS A 61 -8.21 -8.84 -1.38
N GLU A 62 -9.04 -7.84 -1.72
CA GLU A 62 -9.83 -7.00 -0.79
C GLU A 62 -9.04 -6.43 0.40
N ILE A 63 -7.76 -6.09 0.20
CA ILE A 63 -6.88 -5.59 1.26
C ILE A 63 -7.36 -4.23 1.77
N ASN A 64 -7.38 -4.08 3.10
CA ASN A 64 -7.75 -2.88 3.82
C ASN A 64 -6.52 -2.27 4.49
N VAL A 65 -6.12 -1.07 4.09
CA VAL A 65 -5.04 -0.30 4.72
C VAL A 65 -5.63 0.62 5.76
N VAL A 66 -5.16 0.53 7.00
CA VAL A 66 -5.68 1.31 8.14
C VAL A 66 -4.58 2.20 8.68
N LEU A 67 -4.80 3.52 8.65
CA LEU A 67 -3.93 4.51 9.26
C LEU A 67 -4.59 5.04 10.53
N VAL A 68 -3.95 4.78 11.68
CA VAL A 68 -4.42 5.24 12.99
C VAL A 68 -3.76 6.56 13.30
N GLU A 69 -4.57 7.63 13.37
CA GLU A 69 -4.16 9.00 13.69
C GLU A 69 -2.99 9.49 12.82
N PRO A 70 -3.08 9.44 11.47
CA PRO A 70 -1.99 9.90 10.61
C PRO A 70 -1.76 11.40 10.76
N GLU A 71 -0.50 11.81 10.80
CA GLU A 71 -0.09 13.20 11.09
C GLU A 71 0.37 13.96 9.85
N ILE A 72 0.93 13.26 8.85
CA ILE A 72 1.57 13.88 7.70
C ILE A 72 0.73 13.69 6.43
N PRO A 73 0.15 14.77 5.86
CA PRO A 73 -0.75 14.68 4.70
C PRO A 73 -0.07 14.12 3.45
N MET A 74 1.23 14.34 3.27
CA MET A 74 1.99 13.82 2.12
C MET A 74 2.11 12.29 2.16
N ASN A 75 2.29 11.71 3.35
CA ASN A 75 2.31 10.25 3.51
C ASN A 75 0.94 9.66 3.19
N THR A 76 -0.11 10.23 3.77
CA THR A 76 -1.51 9.80 3.51
C THR A 76 -1.85 9.91 2.02
N GLY A 77 -1.41 10.99 1.35
CA GLY A 77 -1.56 11.13 -0.10
C GLY A 77 -0.86 10.01 -0.87
N THR A 78 0.41 9.72 -0.56
CA THR A 78 1.18 8.67 -1.21
C THR A 78 0.53 7.29 -1.00
N ILE A 79 0.05 7.02 0.22
CA ILE A 79 -0.66 5.78 0.57
C ILE A 79 -1.99 5.69 -0.17
N GLY A 80 -2.74 6.78 -0.29
CA GLY A 80 -3.97 6.82 -1.08
C GLY A 80 -3.72 6.47 -2.56
N ARG A 81 -2.61 6.96 -3.15
CA ARG A 81 -2.19 6.58 -4.51
C ARG A 81 -1.88 5.10 -4.61
N LEU A 82 -1.20 4.53 -3.62
CA LEU A 82 -0.95 3.11 -3.54
C LEU A 82 -2.26 2.31 -3.49
N CYS A 83 -3.18 2.68 -2.59
CA CYS A 83 -4.47 2.01 -2.45
C CYS A 83 -5.27 2.03 -3.76
N LEU A 84 -5.29 3.18 -4.46
CA LEU A 84 -5.92 3.27 -5.78
C LEU A 84 -5.23 2.35 -6.80
N ALA A 85 -3.90 2.32 -6.82
CA ALA A 85 -3.12 1.50 -7.75
C ALA A 85 -3.29 0.00 -7.51
N THR A 86 -3.51 -0.40 -6.27
CA THR A 86 -3.68 -1.80 -5.86
C THR A 86 -5.13 -2.24 -5.74
N GLY A 87 -6.10 -1.31 -5.82
CA GLY A 87 -7.51 -1.60 -5.56
C GLY A 87 -7.81 -1.90 -4.09
N SER A 88 -6.95 -1.42 -3.17
CA SER A 88 -7.15 -1.56 -1.73
C SER A 88 -8.01 -0.43 -1.17
N THR A 89 -8.76 -0.70 -0.10
CA THR A 89 -9.52 0.33 0.63
C THR A 89 -8.62 1.02 1.65
N LEU A 90 -8.68 2.36 1.73
CA LEU A 90 -7.97 3.16 2.73
C LEU A 90 -8.91 3.56 3.87
N HIS A 91 -8.58 3.17 5.09
CA HIS A 91 -9.28 3.58 6.30
C HIS A 91 -8.43 4.59 7.07
N LEU A 92 -9.00 5.76 7.37
CA LEU A 92 -8.38 6.81 8.17
C LEU A 92 -9.10 6.92 9.51
N ILE A 93 -8.35 6.79 10.60
CA ILE A 93 -8.88 6.88 11.95
C ILE A 93 -8.49 8.21 12.56
N GLU A 94 -9.48 9.01 12.94
CA GLU A 94 -9.27 10.31 13.61
C GLU A 94 -8.74 10.14 15.05
N PRO A 95 -8.04 11.18 15.57
CA PRO A 95 -7.83 12.49 14.98
C PRO A 95 -6.76 12.48 13.88
N LEU A 96 -6.97 13.27 12.83
CA LEU A 96 -5.98 13.47 11.79
C LEU A 96 -5.13 14.72 12.11
N GLY A 97 -3.82 14.66 11.90
CA GLY A 97 -2.92 15.81 12.03
C GLY A 97 -3.10 16.89 10.96
N PHE A 98 -4.09 16.74 10.07
CA PHE A 98 -4.36 17.64 8.94
C PHE A 98 -5.82 17.61 8.54
N GLU A 99 -6.25 18.64 7.79
CA GLU A 99 -7.60 18.68 7.22
C GLU A 99 -7.62 18.06 5.81
N ILE A 100 -8.53 17.10 5.62
CA ILE A 100 -8.85 16.57 4.29
C ILE A 100 -9.84 17.52 3.64
N SER A 101 -9.33 18.53 2.89
CA SER A 101 -10.18 19.39 2.09
C SER A 101 -9.83 19.27 0.60
N ASN A 102 -10.86 19.29 -0.25
CA ASN A 102 -10.68 19.21 -1.71
C ASN A 102 -9.74 20.29 -2.24
N SER A 103 -9.69 21.47 -1.62
CA SER A 103 -8.82 22.58 -2.02
C SER A 103 -7.36 22.34 -1.66
N ARG A 104 -7.07 21.69 -0.53
CA ARG A 104 -5.71 21.33 -0.12
C ARG A 104 -5.19 20.15 -0.91
N LEU A 105 -6.03 19.13 -1.16
CA LEU A 105 -5.71 17.98 -1.99
C LEU A 105 -5.36 18.38 -3.42
N LYS A 106 -6.15 19.25 -4.04
CA LYS A 106 -5.84 19.80 -5.39
C LYS A 106 -4.51 20.56 -5.43
N ARG A 107 -4.23 21.42 -4.42
CA ARG A 107 -2.95 22.15 -4.33
C ARG A 107 -1.74 21.24 -4.13
N ALA A 108 -1.93 20.09 -3.51
CA ALA A 108 -0.89 19.06 -3.33
C ALA A 108 -0.72 18.16 -4.57
N GLY A 109 -1.43 18.42 -5.68
CA GLY A 109 -1.36 17.61 -6.90
C GLY A 109 -2.00 16.23 -6.77
N LEU A 110 -2.93 16.06 -5.83
CA LEU A 110 -3.62 14.78 -5.55
C LEU A 110 -4.93 14.71 -6.37
N ASP A 111 -4.84 14.88 -7.68
CA ASP A 111 -5.96 14.82 -8.63
C ASP A 111 -6.65 13.46 -8.68
N TYR A 112 -5.93 12.40 -8.33
CA TYR A 112 -6.42 11.02 -8.23
C TYR A 112 -7.24 10.75 -6.95
N TRP A 113 -7.17 11.62 -5.91
CA TRP A 113 -7.77 11.36 -4.60
C TRP A 113 -9.28 11.07 -4.66
N LYS A 114 -9.99 11.71 -5.57
CA LYS A 114 -11.43 11.49 -5.79
C LYS A 114 -11.80 10.06 -6.24
N TYR A 115 -10.80 9.28 -6.65
CA TYR A 115 -10.99 7.89 -7.08
C TYR A 115 -10.51 6.87 -6.02
N VAL A 116 -9.87 7.34 -4.95
CA VAL A 116 -9.44 6.47 -3.86
C VAL A 116 -10.67 6.06 -3.03
N ASP A 117 -10.82 4.77 -2.76
CA ASP A 117 -11.81 4.28 -1.81
C ASP A 117 -11.32 4.60 -0.39
N VAL A 118 -11.76 5.75 0.15
CA VAL A 118 -11.37 6.25 1.47
C VAL A 118 -12.57 6.25 2.40
N LYS A 119 -12.39 5.66 3.59
CA LYS A 119 -13.36 5.66 4.69
C LYS A 119 -12.74 6.33 5.91
N ILE A 120 -13.46 7.26 6.53
CA ILE A 120 -12.99 8.02 7.70
C ILE A 120 -13.85 7.64 8.90
N TYR A 121 -13.19 7.42 10.05
CA TYR A 121 -13.83 7.02 11.30
C TYR A 121 -13.40 7.96 12.42
N SER A 122 -14.34 8.35 13.25
CA SER A 122 -14.14 9.30 14.36
C SER A 122 -13.32 8.74 15.54
N GLY A 123 -12.93 7.47 15.50
CA GLY A 123 -12.08 6.85 16.51
C GLY A 123 -11.83 5.38 16.28
N LEU A 124 -10.75 4.89 16.90
CA LEU A 124 -10.27 3.52 16.73
C LEU A 124 -11.26 2.48 17.21
N GLU A 125 -11.93 2.71 18.35
CA GLU A 125 -12.90 1.76 18.91
C GLU A 125 -14.10 1.56 17.99
N ILE A 126 -14.65 2.66 17.43
CA ILE A 126 -15.75 2.63 16.48
C ILE A 126 -15.36 1.83 15.24
N PHE A 127 -14.13 2.06 14.75
CA PHE A 127 -13.60 1.33 13.62
C PHE A 127 -13.46 -0.18 13.92
N LEU A 128 -12.85 -0.54 15.05
CA LEU A 128 -12.65 -1.94 15.44
C LEU A 128 -13.97 -2.70 15.58
N GLN A 129 -15.05 -2.04 16.06
CA GLN A 129 -16.40 -2.62 16.13
C GLN A 129 -17.03 -2.83 14.75
N SER A 130 -16.61 -2.06 13.74
CA SER A 130 -17.11 -2.19 12.36
C SER A 130 -16.46 -3.32 11.57
N ILE A 131 -15.30 -3.83 12.03
CA ILE A 131 -14.57 -4.91 11.38
C ILE A 131 -15.25 -6.25 11.69
N PRO A 132 -15.52 -7.10 10.67
CA PRO A 132 -16.03 -8.44 10.92
C PRO A 132 -15.15 -9.21 11.90
N PRO A 133 -15.70 -9.92 12.90
CA PRO A 133 -14.91 -10.67 13.88
C PRO A 133 -13.96 -11.70 13.26
N SER A 134 -14.33 -12.27 12.12
CA SER A 134 -13.54 -13.24 11.35
C SER A 134 -12.44 -12.62 10.51
N ALA A 135 -12.43 -11.28 10.34
CA ALA A 135 -11.44 -10.61 9.51
C ALA A 135 -10.06 -10.66 10.13
N GLN A 136 -9.06 -10.96 9.31
CA GLN A 136 -7.68 -10.94 9.74
C GLN A 136 -7.21 -9.51 10.02
N LYS A 137 -6.63 -9.28 11.19
CA LYS A 137 -6.04 -8.00 11.61
C LYS A 137 -4.53 -8.20 11.74
N VAL A 138 -3.74 -7.38 11.07
CA VAL A 138 -2.29 -7.43 11.05
C VAL A 138 -1.74 -6.08 11.46
N PHE A 139 -1.04 -6.01 12.58
CA PHE A 139 -0.53 -4.77 13.15
C PHE A 139 0.95 -4.61 12.84
N PHE A 140 1.33 -3.47 12.28
CA PHE A 140 2.73 -3.18 11.94
C PHE A 140 3.33 -2.21 12.94
N SER A 141 4.40 -2.64 13.61
CA SER A 141 5.12 -1.83 14.59
C SER A 141 6.59 -2.23 14.64
N THR A 142 7.48 -1.25 14.87
CA THR A 142 8.90 -1.52 15.14
C THR A 142 9.11 -2.30 16.44
N LYS A 143 8.08 -2.32 17.32
CA LYS A 143 8.05 -3.10 18.58
C LYS A 143 7.58 -4.54 18.37
N GLY A 144 7.17 -4.94 17.16
CA GLY A 144 6.78 -6.30 16.85
C GLY A 144 7.95 -7.29 17.04
N GLU A 145 7.68 -8.45 17.61
CA GLU A 145 8.69 -9.48 17.82
C GLU A 145 8.83 -10.38 16.58
N LYS A 146 7.75 -10.52 15.81
CA LYS A 146 7.68 -11.40 14.65
C LYS A 146 8.01 -10.64 13.36
N ASP A 147 8.72 -11.31 12.46
CA ASP A 147 8.96 -10.82 11.12
C ASP A 147 7.69 -11.00 10.25
N PHE A 148 7.25 -9.94 9.58
CA PHE A 148 6.01 -9.99 8.80
C PHE A 148 6.10 -10.88 7.55
N PHE A 149 7.28 -11.16 7.03
CA PHE A 149 7.47 -12.11 5.93
C PHE A 149 7.08 -13.56 6.30
N GLN A 150 6.97 -13.87 7.59
CA GLN A 150 6.48 -15.16 8.08
C GLN A 150 4.95 -15.21 8.21
N HIS A 151 4.27 -14.06 8.03
CA HIS A 151 2.83 -13.98 8.13
C HIS A 151 2.15 -14.51 6.87
N VAL A 152 1.06 -15.26 7.05
CA VAL A 152 0.20 -15.70 5.94
C VAL A 152 -1.01 -14.79 5.85
N PHE A 153 -1.07 -14.01 4.78
CA PHE A 153 -2.16 -13.07 4.54
C PHE A 153 -3.40 -13.78 3.99
N GLN A 154 -4.57 -13.27 4.39
CA GLN A 154 -5.87 -13.73 3.91
C GLN A 154 -6.57 -12.62 3.10
N PRO A 155 -7.43 -12.96 2.13
CA PRO A 155 -8.27 -11.97 1.47
C PRO A 155 -9.09 -11.18 2.50
N GLY A 156 -9.24 -9.88 2.29
CA GLY A 156 -9.95 -9.01 3.22
C GLY A 156 -9.16 -8.64 4.49
N ALA A 157 -7.85 -8.91 4.55
CA ALA A 157 -7.02 -8.55 5.70
C ALA A 157 -6.95 -7.03 5.92
N TYR A 158 -6.95 -6.62 7.20
CA TYR A 158 -6.77 -5.24 7.66
C TYR A 158 -5.34 -5.04 8.13
N LEU A 159 -4.60 -4.16 7.45
CA LEU A 159 -3.20 -3.83 7.71
C LEU A 159 -3.13 -2.52 8.50
N PHE A 160 -2.84 -2.60 9.80
CA PHE A 160 -2.84 -1.45 10.70
C PHE A 160 -1.45 -0.80 10.81
N PHE A 161 -1.42 0.51 10.62
CA PHE A 161 -0.24 1.35 10.79
C PHE A 161 -0.59 2.52 11.71
N GLY A 162 0.32 2.89 12.62
CA GLY A 162 0.12 4.02 13.54
C GLY A 162 0.61 5.34 12.98
N SER A 163 0.48 6.40 13.77
CA SER A 163 0.98 7.73 13.42
C SER A 163 2.50 7.74 13.25
N GLU A 164 2.99 8.72 12.49
CA GLU A 164 4.42 8.82 12.14
C GLU A 164 5.31 9.03 13.36
N THR A 165 4.81 9.72 14.37
CA THR A 165 5.61 10.06 15.58
C THR A 165 5.45 9.03 16.69
N ARG A 166 4.23 8.56 16.94
CA ARG A 166 3.90 7.70 18.10
C ARG A 166 3.76 6.22 17.74
N GLY A 167 3.51 5.91 16.47
CA GLY A 167 3.16 4.57 16.02
C GLY A 167 1.75 4.17 16.48
N LEU A 168 1.49 2.87 16.53
CA LEU A 168 0.23 2.33 17.05
C LEU A 168 0.15 2.50 18.58
N PRO A 169 -1.06 2.71 19.15
CA PRO A 169 -1.29 2.75 20.58
C PRO A 169 -0.68 1.52 21.27
N THR A 170 -0.01 1.75 22.40
CA THR A 170 0.70 0.67 23.12
C THR A 170 -0.25 -0.42 23.58
N ASP A 171 -1.43 -0.04 24.08
CA ASP A 171 -2.45 -0.99 24.54
C ASP A 171 -2.97 -1.86 23.39
N LEU A 172 -3.14 -1.26 22.19
CA LEU A 172 -3.54 -2.01 20.99
C LEU A 172 -2.48 -3.07 20.63
N ILE A 173 -1.19 -2.71 20.70
CA ILE A 173 -0.09 -3.64 20.44
C ILE A 173 -0.07 -4.77 21.48
N GLN A 174 -0.22 -4.43 22.77
CA GLN A 174 -0.20 -5.42 23.85
C GLN A 174 -1.34 -6.43 23.73
N LEU A 175 -2.57 -5.95 23.45
CA LEU A 175 -3.73 -6.80 23.25
C LEU A 175 -3.64 -7.69 22.02
N ASN A 176 -2.84 -7.29 21.02
CA ASN A 176 -2.70 -8.00 19.75
C ASN A 176 -1.25 -8.43 19.48
N LYS A 177 -0.48 -8.77 20.52
CA LYS A 177 0.95 -9.10 20.42
C LYS A 177 1.21 -10.19 19.39
N GLU A 178 0.39 -11.23 19.36
CA GLU A 178 0.52 -12.36 18.44
C GLU A 178 0.28 -11.99 16.97
N GLN A 179 -0.43 -10.89 16.71
CA GLN A 179 -0.77 -10.37 15.38
C GLN A 179 0.03 -9.11 15.04
N THR A 180 1.03 -8.78 15.87
CA THR A 180 1.90 -7.63 15.67
C THR A 180 3.24 -8.04 15.08
N TYR A 181 3.56 -7.44 13.95
CA TYR A 181 4.71 -7.79 13.13
C TYR A 181 5.60 -6.57 12.91
N ARG A 182 6.87 -6.81 12.66
CA ARG A 182 7.82 -5.79 12.22
C ARG A 182 8.27 -6.03 10.79
N ILE A 183 8.52 -4.94 10.07
CA ILE A 183 9.28 -4.98 8.83
C ILE A 183 10.76 -4.95 9.23
N PRO A 184 11.59 -5.92 8.82
CA PRO A 184 12.99 -5.97 9.22
C PRO A 184 13.76 -4.71 8.85
N GLN A 185 14.58 -4.25 9.78
CA GLN A 185 15.51 -3.14 9.60
C GLN A 185 16.88 -3.61 10.08
N TYR A 186 17.91 -3.31 9.32
CA TYR A 186 19.27 -3.84 9.53
C TYR A 186 20.26 -2.78 10.04
N ASP A 187 19.81 -1.53 10.17
CA ASP A 187 20.64 -0.43 10.66
C ASP A 187 19.93 0.28 11.82
N GLU A 188 20.52 0.21 13.01
CA GLU A 188 19.94 0.76 14.26
C GLU A 188 19.91 2.29 14.28
N ARG A 189 20.66 2.97 13.41
CA ARG A 189 20.64 4.43 13.27
C ARG A 189 19.32 4.93 12.69
N VAL A 190 18.56 4.05 12.04
CA VAL A 190 17.22 4.32 11.53
C VAL A 190 16.18 3.75 12.50
N ARG A 191 15.42 4.62 13.17
CA ARG A 191 14.38 4.20 14.14
C ARG A 191 13.20 3.50 13.49
N SER A 192 12.80 3.97 12.30
CA SER A 192 11.70 3.42 11.51
C SER A 192 11.85 3.84 10.06
N ILE A 193 11.34 3.04 9.14
CA ILE A 193 11.17 3.45 7.74
C ILE A 193 9.95 4.37 7.63
N ASN A 194 9.93 5.20 6.59
CA ASN A 194 8.78 6.06 6.29
C ASN A 194 7.50 5.22 6.19
N ILE A 195 6.39 5.71 6.77
CA ILE A 195 5.13 4.96 6.83
C ILE A 195 4.60 4.59 5.42
N ALA A 196 4.71 5.46 4.44
CA ALA A 196 4.25 5.15 3.08
C ALA A 196 5.05 4.01 2.45
N ASN A 197 6.36 3.92 2.76
CA ASN A 197 7.19 2.79 2.34
C ASN A 197 6.79 1.51 3.07
N ALA A 198 6.54 1.57 4.39
CA ALA A 198 6.09 0.43 5.18
C ALA A 198 4.77 -0.13 4.64
N VAL A 199 3.80 0.74 4.39
CA VAL A 199 2.50 0.37 3.80
C VAL A 199 2.69 -0.26 2.44
N SER A 200 3.57 0.30 1.59
CA SER A 200 3.82 -0.24 0.24
C SER A 200 4.39 -1.65 0.29
N VAL A 201 5.39 -1.87 1.14
CA VAL A 201 6.02 -3.18 1.31
C VAL A 201 5.01 -4.22 1.80
N ALA A 202 4.24 -3.89 2.84
CA ALA A 202 3.26 -4.81 3.43
C ALA A 202 2.10 -5.13 2.47
N THR A 203 1.58 -4.10 1.76
CA THR A 203 0.48 -4.27 0.82
C THR A 203 0.88 -5.15 -0.36
N TYR A 204 2.05 -4.90 -0.97
CA TYR A 204 2.50 -5.71 -2.11
C TYR A 204 2.90 -7.13 -1.70
N GLU A 205 3.42 -7.34 -0.50
CA GLU A 205 3.67 -8.70 0.01
C GLU A 205 2.35 -9.46 0.22
N ALA A 206 1.34 -8.80 0.79
CA ALA A 206 0.02 -9.41 0.94
C ALA A 206 -0.58 -9.80 -0.43
N ILE A 207 -0.54 -8.90 -1.42
CA ILE A 207 -1.01 -9.16 -2.78
C ILE A 207 -0.23 -10.32 -3.43
N ARG A 208 1.11 -10.33 -3.28
CA ARG A 208 1.96 -11.40 -3.81
C ARG A 208 1.57 -12.77 -3.25
N GLN A 209 1.30 -12.86 -1.95
CA GLN A 209 0.88 -14.13 -1.31
C GLN A 209 -0.51 -14.58 -1.76
N LEU A 210 -1.41 -13.64 -2.01
CA LEU A 210 -2.76 -13.94 -2.47
C LEU A 210 -2.84 -14.33 -3.96
N GLY A 211 -1.71 -14.27 -4.68
CA GLY A 211 -1.60 -14.77 -6.05
C GLY A 211 -2.28 -13.89 -7.10
N VAL A 212 -2.39 -12.59 -6.85
CA VAL A 212 -3.07 -11.63 -7.71
C VAL A 212 -2.08 -10.78 -8.47
#